data_0771bd9909611c270c3c6cb35cc99bb6
#
_entry.id   0771bd9909611c270c3c6cb35cc99bb6
#
_cell.length_a   1.000
_cell.length_b   1.000
_cell.length_c   1.000
_cell.angle_alpha   90.00
_cell.angle_beta   90.00
_cell.angle_gamma   90.00
#
_symmetry.space_group_name_H-M   'P 1'
#
loop_
_entity.id
_entity.type
_entity.pdbx_description
1 polymer ?
#
loop_
_entity_poly.entity_id
_entity_poly.type
_entity_poly.pdbx_seq_one_letter_code
_entity_poly.pdbx_strand_id
1 'polypeptide(L)'
;MSEARTILQISELSVTAPNASVPELDRFSLTLNAGQSVVLLGQAGSGKEALIRILGGFAQKSDVISGTLRFGDGEAQPAARRARTPIRIAYLPSPMTRPFAPHANVLPQLSRILARKQNAPIASAREELRLALGRLDGAPELSELDRKPGAIDPVTLGLGLLACVSAQTPDLVLADHTLADLGPGAVRMLLEMLAAEQKRLGFALLYATGGLQPAIRLGGRVVVIRDGRVVEEGDAARLMSGHAHSYTRTLFKALPRLDTDRAPVGRAARGQPLLQVHGLDFHPPTAGPSREGLTFELRWGASLALIGEEGSGRRALARAVLGLERAPRGRVVFDAVDLNILSQTMSARLRRRVAFITGADDALDPRMTLWDTVDEPLRAHLSLSHDLVAGHRDAALTRVGLASHDGKRAVSTLSAFDKRRLQVARAIVGAPLLVVADEPLRGLDAFAQTIMREVLTDFRAHQGPAFLVITSDFTVAQALADDAFVFRDGKVVERGPIVDILRAPKDGATRALIEAVTLPGLSPSLSPSPASV
;
A
#
# COMPACT_ATOMS: atom_id res chain seq x y z
N MET A 1 -32.57 17.01 -21.86
CA MET A 1 -31.48 16.53 -20.99
C MET A 1 -31.65 17.26 -19.67
N SER A 2 -32.04 16.56 -18.59
CA SER A 2 -32.15 17.17 -17.26
C SER A 2 -30.78 17.68 -16.86
N GLU A 3 -30.65 18.93 -16.46
CA GLU A 3 -29.39 19.46 -15.90
C GLU A 3 -28.99 18.59 -14.73
N ALA A 4 -27.77 18.04 -14.77
CA ALA A 4 -27.26 17.16 -13.73
C ALA A 4 -27.13 17.98 -12.43
N ARG A 5 -27.80 17.56 -11.35
CA ARG A 5 -27.78 18.23 -10.05
C ARG A 5 -26.35 18.38 -9.54
N THR A 6 -25.88 19.62 -9.31
CA THR A 6 -24.57 19.90 -8.73
C THR A 6 -24.58 19.51 -7.24
N ILE A 7 -23.64 18.67 -6.82
CA ILE A 7 -23.45 18.23 -5.43
C ILE A 7 -22.39 19.07 -4.72
N LEU A 8 -21.31 19.42 -5.41
CA LEU A 8 -20.21 20.21 -4.86
C LEU A 8 -19.68 21.17 -5.92
N GLN A 9 -19.51 22.42 -5.53
CA GLN A 9 -18.77 23.42 -6.30
C GLN A 9 -17.73 24.07 -5.42
N ILE A 10 -16.49 24.07 -5.89
CA ILE A 10 -15.31 24.67 -5.27
C ILE A 10 -14.86 25.79 -6.17
N SER A 11 -14.63 27.00 -5.63
CA SER A 11 -14.13 28.15 -6.38
C SER A 11 -12.93 28.76 -5.69
N GLU A 12 -11.79 28.80 -6.40
CA GLU A 12 -10.53 29.45 -6.01
C GLU A 12 -10.04 29.05 -4.60
N LEU A 13 -10.19 27.75 -4.23
CA LEU A 13 -9.78 27.26 -2.92
C LEU A 13 -8.26 27.26 -2.81
N SER A 14 -7.74 27.99 -1.82
CA SER A 14 -6.33 27.94 -1.44
C SER A 14 -6.20 27.57 0.04
N VAL A 15 -5.22 26.72 0.34
CA VAL A 15 -4.94 26.20 1.69
C VAL A 15 -3.44 26.29 1.96
N THR A 16 -3.07 26.99 3.04
CA THR A 16 -1.67 27.10 3.47
C THR A 16 -1.55 26.60 4.90
N ALA A 17 -0.66 25.63 5.14
CA ALA A 17 -0.36 25.13 6.48
C ALA A 17 0.34 26.22 7.34
N PRO A 18 0.23 26.15 8.67
CA PRO A 18 0.90 27.10 9.55
C PRO A 18 2.41 27.12 9.31
N ASN A 19 2.98 28.31 9.20
CA ASN A 19 4.42 28.53 8.95
C ASN A 19 4.94 28.03 7.59
N ALA A 20 4.08 27.63 6.66
CA ALA A 20 4.47 27.31 5.30
C ALA A 20 4.48 28.57 4.43
N SER A 21 5.53 28.72 3.61
CA SER A 21 5.64 29.82 2.63
C SER A 21 4.94 29.51 1.31
N VAL A 22 4.64 28.23 1.06
CA VAL A 22 4.00 27.74 -0.15
C VAL A 22 2.66 27.10 0.22
N PRO A 23 1.56 27.44 -0.50
CA PRO A 23 0.27 26.81 -0.24
C PRO A 23 0.30 25.32 -0.61
N GLU A 24 -0.36 24.49 0.21
CA GLU A 24 -0.62 23.08 -0.09
C GLU A 24 -1.60 22.93 -1.27
N LEU A 25 -2.53 23.88 -1.40
CA LEU A 25 -3.51 23.98 -2.50
C LEU A 25 -3.62 25.44 -2.92
N ASP A 26 -3.52 25.72 -4.22
CA ASP A 26 -3.50 27.09 -4.77
C ASP A 26 -4.57 27.28 -5.85
N ARG A 27 -5.60 28.10 -5.54
CA ARG A 27 -6.72 28.49 -6.40
C ARG A 27 -7.40 27.31 -7.10
N PHE A 28 -7.62 26.23 -6.37
CA PHE A 28 -8.26 25.03 -6.89
C PHE A 28 -9.75 25.26 -7.12
N SER A 29 -10.25 24.91 -8.29
CA SER A 29 -11.67 24.99 -8.65
C SER A 29 -12.15 23.66 -9.22
N LEU A 30 -13.34 23.20 -8.79
CA LEU A 30 -13.94 21.95 -9.22
C LEU A 30 -15.46 21.99 -9.10
N THR A 31 -16.17 21.42 -10.08
CA THR A 31 -17.61 21.13 -9.99
C THR A 31 -17.82 19.63 -10.08
N LEU A 32 -18.64 19.08 -9.18
CA LEU A 32 -18.97 17.65 -9.09
C LEU A 32 -20.49 17.48 -9.03
N ASN A 33 -21.04 16.71 -9.96
CA ASN A 33 -22.48 16.47 -10.08
C ASN A 33 -22.88 15.11 -9.48
N ALA A 34 -24.18 14.94 -9.22
CA ALA A 34 -24.75 13.68 -8.73
C ALA A 34 -24.37 12.50 -9.65
N GLY A 35 -24.00 11.37 -9.06
CA GLY A 35 -23.56 10.17 -9.78
C GLY A 35 -22.20 10.27 -10.48
N GLN A 36 -21.55 11.43 -10.45
CA GLN A 36 -20.25 11.64 -11.08
C GLN A 36 -19.11 11.15 -10.19
N SER A 37 -18.10 10.49 -10.80
CA SER A 37 -16.80 10.19 -10.17
C SER A 37 -15.75 11.20 -10.62
N VAL A 38 -15.00 11.74 -9.66
CA VAL A 38 -13.77 12.50 -9.92
C VAL A 38 -12.64 11.85 -9.12
N VAL A 39 -11.57 11.49 -9.84
CA VAL A 39 -10.35 10.98 -9.23
C VAL A 39 -9.29 12.06 -9.22
N LEU A 40 -8.85 12.44 -8.03
CA LEU A 40 -7.73 13.36 -7.82
C LEU A 40 -6.43 12.56 -7.82
N LEU A 41 -5.64 12.73 -8.87
CA LEU A 41 -4.38 12.00 -9.06
C LEU A 41 -3.18 12.90 -8.81
N GLY A 42 -2.24 12.47 -8.00
CA GLY A 42 -1.00 13.21 -7.73
C GLY A 42 -0.13 12.51 -6.69
N GLN A 43 1.14 12.88 -6.64
CA GLN A 43 2.08 12.39 -5.62
C GLN A 43 1.64 12.81 -4.21
N ALA A 44 2.21 12.19 -3.19
CA ALA A 44 2.06 12.65 -1.80
C ALA A 44 2.48 14.12 -1.68
N GLY A 45 1.70 14.93 -0.95
CA GLY A 45 1.96 16.37 -0.82
C GLY A 45 1.55 17.22 -2.02
N SER A 46 0.86 16.66 -3.03
CA SER A 46 0.38 17.44 -4.19
C SER A 46 -0.79 18.38 -3.88
N GLY A 47 -1.37 18.34 -2.68
CA GLY A 47 -2.51 19.16 -2.24
C GLY A 47 -3.85 18.43 -2.18
N LYS A 48 -3.95 17.22 -2.74
CA LYS A 48 -5.20 16.42 -2.72
C LYS A 48 -5.65 16.06 -1.32
N GLU A 49 -4.72 15.78 -0.40
CA GLU A 49 -4.99 15.50 1.01
C GLU A 49 -5.57 16.73 1.72
N ALA A 50 -5.02 17.92 1.43
CA ALA A 50 -5.56 19.18 1.95
C ALA A 50 -7.00 19.40 1.51
N LEU A 51 -7.30 19.14 0.23
CA LEU A 51 -8.65 19.25 -0.31
C LEU A 51 -9.63 18.33 0.43
N ILE A 52 -9.31 17.04 0.56
CA ILE A 52 -10.17 16.07 1.26
C ILE A 52 -10.34 16.46 2.73
N ARG A 53 -9.26 16.95 3.39
CA ARG A 53 -9.30 17.43 4.78
C ARG A 53 -10.28 18.59 4.96
N ILE A 54 -10.25 19.59 4.06
CA ILE A 54 -11.16 20.73 4.11
C ILE A 54 -12.60 20.29 3.88
N LEU A 55 -12.88 19.51 2.83
CA LEU A 55 -14.22 19.04 2.50
C LEU A 55 -14.80 18.11 3.59
N GLY A 56 -13.97 17.30 4.21
CA GLY A 56 -14.35 16.42 5.33
C GLY A 56 -14.61 17.15 6.65
N GLY A 57 -14.30 18.46 6.72
CA GLY A 57 -14.44 19.25 7.95
C GLY A 57 -13.34 19.01 8.98
N PHE A 58 -12.17 18.53 8.55
CA PHE A 58 -10.99 18.25 9.38
C PHE A 58 -9.91 19.34 9.27
N ALA A 59 -10.29 20.55 8.84
CA ALA A 59 -9.40 21.71 8.78
C ALA A 59 -8.77 21.99 10.16
N GLN A 60 -7.48 22.28 10.19
CA GLN A 60 -6.80 22.72 11.40
C GLN A 60 -7.14 24.20 11.66
N LYS A 61 -7.24 24.58 12.94
CA LYS A 61 -7.54 25.98 13.30
C LYS A 61 -6.47 26.97 12.83
N SER A 62 -5.27 26.47 12.59
CA SER A 62 -4.10 27.23 12.14
C SER A 62 -3.95 27.29 10.62
N ASP A 63 -4.76 26.54 9.84
CA ASP A 63 -4.74 26.60 8.39
C ASP A 63 -5.25 27.97 7.90
N VAL A 64 -4.53 28.58 6.97
CA VAL A 64 -4.99 29.76 6.26
C VAL A 64 -5.74 29.31 5.02
N ILE A 65 -7.07 29.54 4.99
CA ILE A 65 -7.97 29.04 3.96
C ILE A 65 -8.69 30.19 3.31
N SER A 66 -8.67 30.25 1.96
CA SER A 66 -9.45 31.17 1.15
C SER A 66 -10.24 30.44 0.07
N GLY A 67 -11.14 31.15 -0.62
CA GLY A 67 -12.05 30.55 -1.60
C GLY A 67 -13.42 30.22 -1.04
N THR A 68 -14.29 29.65 -1.88
CA THR A 68 -15.67 29.34 -1.52
C THR A 68 -16.06 27.89 -1.84
N LEU A 69 -16.95 27.35 -1.01
CA LEU A 69 -17.56 26.04 -1.18
C LEU A 69 -19.07 26.19 -1.27
N ARG A 70 -19.70 25.49 -2.22
CA ARG A 70 -21.15 25.34 -2.33
C ARG A 70 -21.50 23.85 -2.36
N PHE A 71 -22.42 23.43 -1.49
CA PHE A 71 -22.90 22.05 -1.39
C PHE A 71 -24.36 21.97 -1.81
N GLY A 72 -24.68 21.18 -2.84
CA GLY A 72 -26.04 21.06 -3.37
C GLY A 72 -26.62 22.41 -3.77
N ASP A 73 -27.88 22.63 -3.42
CA ASP A 73 -28.62 23.87 -3.68
C ASP A 73 -28.36 24.96 -2.63
N GLY A 74 -27.38 24.73 -1.72
CA GLY A 74 -27.00 25.70 -0.71
C GLY A 74 -26.28 26.93 -1.27
N GLU A 75 -26.17 27.99 -0.45
CA GLU A 75 -25.39 29.18 -0.82
C GLU A 75 -23.88 28.89 -0.80
N ALA A 76 -23.14 29.63 -1.62
CA ALA A 76 -21.69 29.62 -1.59
C ALA A 76 -21.18 30.21 -0.25
N GLN A 77 -20.32 29.46 0.46
CA GLN A 77 -19.81 29.83 1.78
C GLN A 77 -18.28 29.97 1.73
N PRO A 78 -17.65 30.87 2.50
CA PRO A 78 -16.22 30.90 2.66
C PRO A 78 -15.71 29.53 3.16
N ALA A 79 -14.70 28.98 2.49
CA ALA A 79 -14.15 27.66 2.82
C ALA A 79 -13.51 27.60 4.23
N ALA A 80 -13.08 28.73 4.78
CA ALA A 80 -12.58 28.86 6.14
C ALA A 80 -13.63 28.62 7.24
N ARG A 81 -14.91 28.72 6.92
CA ARG A 81 -16.01 28.44 7.86
C ARG A 81 -16.40 26.98 7.77
N ARG A 82 -16.56 26.31 8.93
CA ARG A 82 -17.13 24.96 8.98
C ARG A 82 -18.53 25.00 8.35
N ALA A 83 -18.64 24.55 7.11
CA ALA A 83 -19.86 24.61 6.34
C ALA A 83 -20.97 23.80 7.00
N ARG A 84 -22.15 24.40 7.19
CA ARG A 84 -23.38 23.63 7.36
C ARG A 84 -23.73 23.06 5.99
N THR A 85 -23.52 21.77 5.81
CA THR A 85 -23.78 21.12 4.54
C THR A 85 -25.22 20.63 4.49
N PRO A 86 -26.03 21.05 3.50
CA PRO A 86 -27.38 20.52 3.31
C PRO A 86 -27.39 19.10 2.73
N ILE A 87 -26.21 18.54 2.44
CA ILE A 87 -26.02 17.22 1.86
C ILE A 87 -25.37 16.25 2.87
N ARG A 88 -25.57 14.96 2.66
CA ARG A 88 -24.98 13.89 3.46
C ARG A 88 -23.61 13.53 2.88
N ILE A 89 -22.56 13.78 3.64
CA ILE A 89 -21.19 13.44 3.28
C ILE A 89 -20.74 12.23 4.07
N ALA A 90 -20.28 11.19 3.36
CA ALA A 90 -19.59 10.04 3.95
C ALA A 90 -18.09 10.10 3.62
N TYR A 91 -17.26 9.56 4.50
CA TYR A 91 -15.81 9.60 4.39
C TYR A 91 -15.21 8.20 4.51
N LEU A 92 -14.35 7.85 3.56
CA LEU A 92 -13.52 6.66 3.54
C LEU A 92 -12.06 7.07 3.82
N PRO A 93 -11.52 6.74 5.00
CA PRO A 93 -10.21 7.21 5.45
C PRO A 93 -9.04 6.36 4.94
N SER A 94 -7.83 6.91 5.05
CA SER A 94 -6.57 6.18 4.98
C SER A 94 -5.71 6.47 6.23
N PRO A 95 -5.12 5.45 6.87
CA PRO A 95 -5.46 4.03 6.71
C PRO A 95 -6.89 3.75 7.19
N MET A 96 -7.49 2.66 6.72
CA MET A 96 -8.87 2.29 7.06
C MET A 96 -9.11 2.06 8.57
N THR A 97 -8.05 1.79 9.33
CA THR A 97 -8.10 1.65 10.79
C THR A 97 -8.19 2.98 11.54
N ARG A 98 -7.84 4.10 10.88
CA ARG A 98 -7.71 5.44 11.49
C ARG A 98 -8.95 5.93 12.25
N PRO A 99 -10.20 5.67 11.81
CA PRO A 99 -11.37 6.18 12.52
C PRO A 99 -11.68 5.41 13.79
N PHE A 100 -11.00 4.29 14.06
CA PHE A 100 -11.33 3.40 15.16
C PHE A 100 -10.37 3.53 16.34
N ALA A 101 -10.92 3.50 17.55
CA ALA A 101 -10.14 3.32 18.76
C ALA A 101 -9.49 1.92 18.75
N PRO A 102 -8.15 1.80 18.85
CA PRO A 102 -7.45 0.53 18.61
C PRO A 102 -7.73 -0.56 19.66
N HIS A 103 -8.23 -0.16 20.83
CA HIS A 103 -8.54 -1.07 21.94
C HIS A 103 -10.02 -1.52 21.98
N ALA A 104 -10.88 -0.95 21.13
CA ALA A 104 -12.33 -1.27 21.08
C ALA A 104 -12.68 -2.00 19.77
N ASN A 105 -13.69 -2.86 19.82
CA ASN A 105 -14.17 -3.58 18.66
C ASN A 105 -14.77 -2.65 17.60
N VAL A 106 -14.62 -3.00 16.33
CA VAL A 106 -15.05 -2.18 15.17
C VAL A 106 -16.56 -2.10 15.05
N LEU A 107 -17.27 -3.22 15.17
CA LEU A 107 -18.72 -3.27 14.97
C LEU A 107 -19.50 -2.27 15.85
N PRO A 108 -19.27 -2.16 17.18
CA PRO A 108 -19.92 -1.14 18.00
C PRO A 108 -19.59 0.28 17.57
N GLN A 109 -18.38 0.53 17.04
CA GLN A 109 -17.98 1.86 16.59
C GLN A 109 -18.67 2.23 15.28
N LEU A 110 -18.74 1.33 14.29
CA LEU A 110 -19.50 1.53 13.05
C LEU A 110 -20.98 1.78 13.33
N SER A 111 -21.57 0.96 14.21
CA SER A 111 -23.00 1.12 14.60
C SER A 111 -23.27 2.49 15.24
N ARG A 112 -22.35 3.00 16.08
CA ARG A 112 -22.47 4.34 16.68
C ARG A 112 -22.31 5.46 15.65
N ILE A 113 -21.38 5.32 14.70
CA ILE A 113 -21.20 6.30 13.61
C ILE A 113 -22.49 6.40 12.81
N LEU A 114 -23.04 5.27 12.41
CA LEU A 114 -24.27 5.21 11.62
C LEU A 114 -25.47 5.78 12.41
N ALA A 115 -25.67 5.35 13.65
CA ALA A 115 -26.72 5.83 14.54
C ALA A 115 -26.72 7.36 14.71
N ARG A 116 -25.52 7.95 14.90
CA ARG A 116 -25.37 9.42 15.00
C ARG A 116 -25.70 10.15 13.70
N LYS A 117 -25.29 9.59 12.55
CA LYS A 117 -25.55 10.18 11.23
C LYS A 117 -27.03 10.15 10.86
N GLN A 118 -27.73 9.11 11.26
CA GLN A 118 -29.16 8.91 10.97
C GLN A 118 -30.10 9.42 12.07
N ASN A 119 -29.55 9.84 13.22
CA ASN A 119 -30.31 10.16 14.43
C ASN A 119 -31.23 9.00 14.85
N ALA A 120 -30.72 7.77 14.82
CA ALA A 120 -31.44 6.53 15.04
C ALA A 120 -30.89 5.74 16.24
N PRO A 121 -31.67 4.80 16.82
CA PRO A 121 -31.15 3.88 17.83
C PRO A 121 -30.00 3.01 17.30
N ILE A 122 -29.02 2.66 18.15
CA ILE A 122 -27.89 1.82 17.78
C ILE A 122 -28.33 0.44 17.24
N ALA A 123 -29.40 -0.13 17.79
CA ALA A 123 -29.92 -1.42 17.32
C ALA A 123 -30.41 -1.36 15.86
N SER A 124 -31.13 -0.29 15.50
CA SER A 124 -31.59 -0.04 14.14
C SER A 124 -30.42 0.17 13.20
N ALA A 125 -29.44 1.00 13.58
CA ALA A 125 -28.23 1.24 12.81
C ALA A 125 -27.40 -0.04 12.59
N ARG A 126 -27.34 -0.93 13.59
CA ARG A 126 -26.67 -2.23 13.46
C ARG A 126 -27.37 -3.15 12.46
N GLU A 127 -28.70 -3.15 12.45
CA GLU A 127 -29.47 -3.94 11.48
C GLU A 127 -29.32 -3.39 10.05
N GLU A 128 -29.33 -2.08 9.88
CA GLU A 128 -29.04 -1.46 8.59
C GLU A 128 -27.63 -1.75 8.08
N LEU A 129 -26.64 -1.74 8.98
CA LEU A 129 -25.28 -2.14 8.65
C LEU A 129 -25.21 -3.61 8.19
N ARG A 130 -25.94 -4.50 8.89
CA ARG A 130 -26.05 -5.92 8.51
C ARG A 130 -26.66 -6.08 7.11
N LEU A 131 -27.75 -5.36 6.84
CA LEU A 131 -28.42 -5.38 5.54
C LEU A 131 -27.52 -4.81 4.42
N ALA A 132 -26.81 -3.73 4.71
CA ALA A 132 -25.87 -3.14 3.75
C ALA A 132 -24.68 -4.07 3.47
N LEU A 133 -24.14 -4.71 4.50
CA LEU A 133 -23.03 -5.67 4.36
C LEU A 133 -23.48 -6.88 3.53
N GLY A 134 -24.65 -7.45 3.77
CA GLY A 134 -25.19 -8.60 3.05
C GLY A 134 -25.51 -8.35 1.56
N ARG A 135 -25.40 -7.10 1.08
CA ARG A 135 -25.53 -6.77 -0.36
C ARG A 135 -24.20 -6.80 -1.09
N LEU A 136 -23.09 -6.80 -0.36
CA LEU A 136 -21.75 -6.83 -0.97
C LEU A 136 -21.36 -8.27 -1.24
N ASP A 137 -20.85 -8.54 -2.43
CA ASP A 137 -20.39 -9.87 -2.81
C ASP A 137 -19.19 -10.30 -1.94
N GLY A 138 -19.24 -11.55 -1.43
CA GLY A 138 -18.19 -12.05 -0.54
C GLY A 138 -18.16 -11.36 0.83
N ALA A 139 -19.26 -10.71 1.23
CA ALA A 139 -19.32 -10.03 2.52
C ALA A 139 -19.08 -11.00 3.69
N PRO A 140 -18.30 -10.58 4.70
CA PRO A 140 -18.10 -11.36 5.92
C PRO A 140 -19.38 -11.38 6.76
N GLU A 141 -19.44 -12.34 7.69
CA GLU A 141 -20.42 -12.30 8.75
C GLU A 141 -20.25 -11.05 9.62
N LEU A 142 -21.35 -10.45 10.07
CA LEU A 142 -21.30 -9.25 10.91
C LEU A 142 -20.46 -9.44 12.18
N SER A 143 -20.41 -10.68 12.70
CA SER A 143 -19.60 -11.09 13.85
C SER A 143 -18.09 -10.96 13.62
N GLU A 144 -17.62 -11.02 12.38
CA GLU A 144 -16.20 -10.87 12.04
C GLU A 144 -15.72 -9.44 12.25
N LEU A 145 -16.62 -8.46 12.16
CA LEU A 145 -16.35 -7.06 12.50
C LEU A 145 -16.34 -6.81 14.02
N ASP A 146 -16.76 -7.79 14.85
CA ASP A 146 -16.76 -7.64 16.31
C ASP A 146 -15.42 -8.00 16.95
N ARG A 147 -14.34 -7.46 16.36
CA ARG A 147 -12.95 -7.60 16.79
C ARG A 147 -12.27 -6.23 16.81
N LYS A 148 -11.11 -6.14 17.43
CA LYS A 148 -10.27 -4.93 17.41
C LYS A 148 -9.77 -4.65 15.97
N PRO A 149 -9.53 -3.37 15.59
CA PRO A 149 -9.14 -3.01 14.21
C PRO A 149 -7.93 -3.78 13.69
N GLY A 150 -6.90 -3.96 14.51
CA GLY A 150 -5.68 -4.70 14.13
C GLY A 150 -5.84 -6.24 14.09
N ALA A 151 -6.99 -6.78 14.51
CA ALA A 151 -7.29 -8.21 14.48
C ALA A 151 -8.30 -8.58 13.37
N ILE A 152 -8.77 -7.59 12.60
CA ILE A 152 -9.67 -7.79 11.46
C ILE A 152 -8.81 -7.82 10.20
N ASP A 153 -9.11 -8.77 9.31
CA ASP A 153 -8.53 -8.76 7.98
C ASP A 153 -8.83 -7.44 7.25
N PRO A 154 -7.86 -6.82 6.57
CA PRO A 154 -8.05 -5.52 5.93
C PRO A 154 -9.16 -5.48 4.87
N VAL A 155 -9.42 -6.58 4.17
CA VAL A 155 -10.53 -6.67 3.20
C VAL A 155 -11.87 -6.65 3.93
N THR A 156 -12.01 -7.45 4.98
CA THR A 156 -13.17 -7.48 5.88
C THR A 156 -13.46 -6.09 6.47
N LEU A 157 -12.42 -5.38 6.90
CA LEU A 157 -12.56 -4.01 7.40
C LEU A 157 -13.03 -3.04 6.30
N GLY A 158 -12.47 -3.16 5.09
CA GLY A 158 -12.87 -2.38 3.92
C GLY A 158 -14.34 -2.59 3.55
N LEU A 159 -14.81 -3.83 3.56
CA LEU A 159 -16.22 -4.18 3.34
C LEU A 159 -17.13 -3.60 4.41
N GLY A 160 -16.73 -3.67 5.68
CA GLY A 160 -17.46 -3.07 6.80
C GLY A 160 -17.58 -1.54 6.67
N LEU A 161 -16.50 -0.86 6.25
CA LEU A 161 -16.52 0.59 5.99
C LEU A 161 -17.41 0.93 4.79
N LEU A 162 -17.32 0.19 3.71
CA LEU A 162 -18.14 0.39 2.52
C LEU A 162 -19.63 0.18 2.85
N ALA A 163 -19.97 -0.87 3.60
CA ALA A 163 -21.33 -1.12 4.08
C ALA A 163 -21.84 0.05 4.96
N CYS A 164 -20.99 0.56 5.85
CA CYS A 164 -21.33 1.72 6.68
C CYS A 164 -21.57 2.99 5.86
N VAL A 165 -20.77 3.21 4.80
CA VAL A 165 -20.98 4.32 3.84
C VAL A 165 -22.30 4.14 3.09
N SER A 166 -22.55 2.95 2.55
CA SER A 166 -23.77 2.63 1.81
C SER A 166 -25.04 2.78 2.64
N ALA A 167 -24.99 2.36 3.92
CA ALA A 167 -26.12 2.50 4.87
C ALA A 167 -26.45 3.97 5.18
N GLN A 168 -25.50 4.89 5.06
CA GLN A 168 -25.74 6.34 5.23
C GLN A 168 -26.49 6.96 4.06
N THR A 169 -26.65 6.26 2.93
CA THR A 169 -27.23 6.81 1.69
C THR A 169 -26.69 8.20 1.37
N PRO A 170 -25.38 8.36 1.17
CA PRO A 170 -24.73 9.65 1.04
C PRO A 170 -25.08 10.35 -0.29
N ASP A 171 -24.99 11.68 -0.31
CA ASP A 171 -25.02 12.48 -1.55
C ASP A 171 -23.58 12.63 -2.12
N LEU A 172 -22.57 12.65 -1.24
CA LEU A 172 -21.15 12.76 -1.57
C LEU A 172 -20.32 11.75 -0.75
N VAL A 173 -19.46 11.00 -1.41
CA VAL A 173 -18.44 10.18 -0.78
C VAL A 173 -17.06 10.80 -1.04
N LEU A 174 -16.31 11.05 0.03
CA LEU A 174 -14.92 11.46 0.01
C LEU A 174 -14.04 10.25 0.35
N ALA A 175 -13.15 9.86 -0.53
CA ALA A 175 -12.21 8.76 -0.30
C ALA A 175 -10.77 9.30 -0.38
N ASP A 176 -10.02 9.09 0.70
CA ASP A 176 -8.66 9.59 0.85
C ASP A 176 -7.68 8.41 0.88
N HIS A 177 -7.04 8.10 -0.24
CA HIS A 177 -6.07 6.99 -0.36
C HIS A 177 -6.53 5.65 0.29
N THR A 178 -7.80 5.44 0.42
CA THR A 178 -8.45 4.46 1.32
C THR A 178 -7.91 3.03 1.16
N LEU A 179 -7.48 2.67 -0.05
CA LEU A 179 -7.06 1.30 -0.39
C LEU A 179 -5.55 1.16 -0.58
N ALA A 180 -4.74 2.18 -0.23
CA ALA A 180 -3.29 2.17 -0.48
C ALA A 180 -2.53 1.06 0.28
N ASP A 181 -3.07 0.63 1.42
CA ASP A 181 -2.46 -0.40 2.26
C ASP A 181 -2.91 -1.83 1.90
N LEU A 182 -3.68 -1.99 0.83
CA LEU A 182 -4.18 -3.28 0.38
C LEU A 182 -3.36 -3.85 -0.78
N GLY A 183 -3.41 -5.17 -0.94
CA GLY A 183 -2.90 -5.84 -2.13
C GLY A 183 -3.75 -5.55 -3.37
N PRO A 184 -3.17 -5.70 -4.58
CA PRO A 184 -3.85 -5.35 -5.84
C PRO A 184 -5.20 -6.04 -6.05
N GLY A 185 -5.34 -7.31 -5.63
CA GLY A 185 -6.59 -8.07 -5.71
C GLY A 185 -7.70 -7.45 -4.85
N ALA A 186 -7.39 -7.15 -3.60
CA ALA A 186 -8.30 -6.50 -2.67
C ALA A 186 -8.68 -5.07 -3.14
N VAL A 187 -7.71 -4.31 -3.66
CA VAL A 187 -7.96 -2.99 -4.25
C VAL A 187 -8.94 -3.10 -5.41
N ARG A 188 -8.71 -4.05 -6.34
CA ARG A 188 -9.62 -4.29 -7.47
C ARG A 188 -11.04 -4.57 -6.99
N MET A 189 -11.21 -5.55 -6.11
CA MET A 189 -12.51 -5.97 -5.60
C MET A 189 -13.27 -4.82 -4.92
N LEU A 190 -12.62 -4.09 -4.00
CA LEU A 190 -13.28 -3.00 -3.28
C LEU A 190 -13.60 -1.79 -4.18
N LEU A 191 -12.80 -1.50 -5.22
CA LEU A 191 -13.13 -0.47 -6.21
C LEU A 191 -14.32 -0.86 -7.07
N GLU A 192 -14.43 -2.13 -7.49
CA GLU A 192 -15.58 -2.66 -8.23
C GLU A 192 -16.87 -2.57 -7.40
N MET A 193 -16.80 -2.92 -6.11
CA MET A 193 -17.93 -2.79 -5.18
C MET A 193 -18.30 -1.33 -4.91
N LEU A 194 -17.31 -0.44 -4.73
CA LEU A 194 -17.56 1.00 -4.56
C LEU A 194 -18.27 1.59 -5.79
N ALA A 195 -17.83 1.19 -7.00
CA ALA A 195 -18.47 1.61 -8.25
C ALA A 195 -19.91 1.07 -8.38
N ALA A 196 -20.13 -0.18 -7.99
CA ALA A 196 -21.47 -0.78 -7.99
C ALA A 196 -22.41 -0.06 -7.01
N GLU A 197 -21.95 0.23 -5.79
CA GLU A 197 -22.71 0.99 -4.79
C GLU A 197 -22.95 2.44 -5.23
N GLN A 198 -21.99 3.08 -5.87
CA GLN A 198 -22.17 4.41 -6.47
C GLN A 198 -23.28 4.40 -7.53
N LYS A 199 -23.26 3.44 -8.44
CA LYS A 199 -24.30 3.30 -9.47
C LYS A 199 -25.67 3.03 -8.85
N ARG A 200 -25.75 2.25 -7.79
CA ARG A 200 -26.99 1.91 -7.10
C ARG A 200 -27.60 3.09 -6.35
N LEU A 201 -26.76 3.88 -5.64
CA LEU A 201 -27.19 4.96 -4.75
C LEU A 201 -27.16 6.35 -5.42
N GLY A 202 -26.44 6.51 -6.53
CA GLY A 202 -26.35 7.76 -7.27
C GLY A 202 -25.51 8.84 -6.59
N PHE A 203 -24.66 8.52 -5.62
CA PHE A 203 -23.83 9.51 -4.95
C PHE A 203 -22.70 10.02 -5.84
N ALA A 204 -22.27 11.25 -5.60
CA ALA A 204 -21.05 11.80 -6.17
C ALA A 204 -19.83 11.23 -5.44
N LEU A 205 -18.76 10.89 -6.18
CA LEU A 205 -17.53 10.33 -5.60
C LEU A 205 -16.33 11.24 -5.90
N LEU A 206 -15.63 11.67 -4.85
CA LEU A 206 -14.33 12.34 -4.95
C LEU A 206 -13.27 11.42 -4.33
N TYR A 207 -12.40 10.84 -5.17
CA TYR A 207 -11.41 9.86 -4.76
C TYR A 207 -9.99 10.41 -4.91
N ALA A 208 -9.27 10.66 -3.81
CA ALA A 208 -7.87 11.07 -3.83
C ALA A 208 -6.93 9.86 -3.84
N THR A 209 -5.95 9.86 -4.74
CA THR A 209 -5.00 8.75 -4.90
C THR A 209 -3.66 9.18 -5.48
N GLY A 210 -2.59 8.44 -5.13
CA GLY A 210 -1.29 8.48 -5.82
C GLY A 210 -1.12 7.35 -6.83
N GLY A 211 -2.12 6.44 -6.93
CA GLY A 211 -2.10 5.29 -7.81
C GLY A 211 -3.09 5.40 -8.96
N LEU A 212 -2.83 4.73 -10.07
CA LEU A 212 -3.65 4.80 -11.27
C LEU A 212 -4.78 3.77 -11.34
N GLN A 213 -4.72 2.71 -10.51
CA GLN A 213 -5.80 1.72 -10.46
C GLN A 213 -7.18 2.34 -10.20
N PRO A 214 -7.35 3.24 -9.19
CA PRO A 214 -8.64 3.90 -8.97
C PRO A 214 -9.09 4.75 -10.16
N ALA A 215 -8.17 5.48 -10.82
CA ALA A 215 -8.49 6.31 -11.97
C ALA A 215 -9.03 5.51 -13.16
N ILE A 216 -8.49 4.32 -13.39
CA ILE A 216 -8.88 3.45 -14.51
C ILE A 216 -10.15 2.65 -14.17
N ARG A 217 -10.27 2.13 -12.93
CA ARG A 217 -11.36 1.21 -12.55
C ARG A 217 -12.65 1.92 -12.16
N LEU A 218 -12.57 3.09 -11.52
CA LEU A 218 -13.76 3.88 -11.19
C LEU A 218 -14.32 4.60 -12.41
N GLY A 219 -13.46 4.80 -13.44
CA GLY A 219 -13.84 5.62 -14.60
C GLY A 219 -14.08 7.09 -14.20
N GLY A 220 -14.72 7.85 -15.11
CA GLY A 220 -15.06 9.24 -14.87
C GLY A 220 -13.91 10.20 -15.12
N ARG A 221 -13.98 11.37 -14.49
CA ARG A 221 -13.04 12.47 -14.68
C ARG A 221 -11.84 12.33 -13.77
N VAL A 222 -10.64 12.43 -14.34
CA VAL A 222 -9.38 12.43 -13.59
C VAL A 222 -8.83 13.86 -13.60
N VAL A 223 -8.52 14.38 -12.42
CA VAL A 223 -7.89 15.69 -12.21
C VAL A 223 -6.49 15.46 -11.65
N VAL A 224 -5.47 15.81 -12.42
CA VAL A 224 -4.07 15.64 -12.04
C VAL A 224 -3.61 16.89 -11.29
N ILE A 225 -3.12 16.69 -10.06
CA ILE A 225 -2.68 17.78 -9.18
C ILE A 225 -1.17 17.64 -8.92
N ARG A 226 -0.47 18.76 -9.06
CA ARG A 226 0.94 18.89 -8.70
C ARG A 226 1.19 20.24 -8.02
N ASP A 227 1.91 20.24 -6.93
CA ASP A 227 2.31 21.47 -6.19
C ASP A 227 1.10 22.39 -5.91
N GLY A 228 -0.01 21.79 -5.47
CA GLY A 228 -1.25 22.50 -5.14
C GLY A 228 -2.12 22.95 -6.32
N ARG A 229 -1.71 22.70 -7.57
CA ARG A 229 -2.40 23.18 -8.78
C ARG A 229 -2.86 22.05 -9.67
N VAL A 230 -3.96 22.26 -10.37
CA VAL A 230 -4.39 21.36 -11.45
C VAL A 230 -3.45 21.55 -12.64
N VAL A 231 -2.80 20.47 -13.07
CA VAL A 231 -1.90 20.48 -14.24
C VAL A 231 -2.57 19.92 -15.48
N GLU A 232 -3.54 19.04 -15.30
CA GLU A 232 -4.27 18.41 -16.41
C GLU A 232 -5.58 17.79 -15.93
N GLU A 233 -6.55 17.69 -16.83
CA GLU A 233 -7.86 17.10 -16.58
C GLU A 233 -8.36 16.34 -17.82
N GLY A 234 -8.99 15.18 -17.61
CA GLY A 234 -9.56 14.36 -18.67
C GLY A 234 -10.06 13.02 -18.16
N ASP A 235 -10.51 12.15 -19.06
CA ASP A 235 -10.70 10.75 -18.72
C ASP A 235 -9.36 9.98 -18.72
N ALA A 236 -9.33 8.82 -18.06
CA ALA A 236 -8.11 8.02 -17.93
C ALA A 236 -7.53 7.60 -19.30
N ALA A 237 -8.38 7.26 -20.27
CA ALA A 237 -7.95 6.83 -21.60
C ALA A 237 -7.24 7.95 -22.36
N ARG A 238 -7.80 9.17 -22.31
CA ARG A 238 -7.18 10.36 -22.91
C ARG A 238 -5.83 10.68 -22.27
N LEU A 239 -5.75 10.63 -20.93
CA LEU A 239 -4.52 10.92 -20.21
C LEU A 239 -3.42 9.88 -20.50
N MET A 240 -3.80 8.64 -20.86
CA MET A 240 -2.87 7.57 -21.27
C MET A 240 -2.42 7.68 -22.75
N SER A 241 -3.10 8.43 -23.60
CA SER A 241 -2.89 8.45 -25.06
C SER A 241 -1.57 9.11 -25.54
N GLY A 242 -0.68 9.51 -24.62
CA GLY A 242 0.62 10.07 -24.97
C GLY A 242 0.64 11.58 -25.24
N HIS A 243 -0.51 12.24 -25.37
CA HIS A 243 -0.65 13.69 -25.56
C HIS A 243 -0.76 14.46 -24.24
N ALA A 244 -0.60 13.78 -23.11
CA ALA A 244 -0.72 14.31 -21.78
C ALA A 244 0.44 15.27 -21.41
N HIS A 245 0.21 16.11 -20.41
CA HIS A 245 1.24 16.94 -19.78
C HIS A 245 2.46 16.11 -19.33
N SER A 246 3.66 16.67 -19.36
CA SER A 246 4.91 15.96 -19.04
C SER A 246 4.86 15.24 -17.68
N TYR A 247 4.32 15.89 -16.66
CA TYR A 247 4.14 15.29 -15.34
C TYR A 247 3.16 14.10 -15.35
N THR A 248 2.03 14.23 -16.04
CA THR A 248 1.06 13.15 -16.22
C THR A 248 1.72 11.95 -16.91
N ARG A 249 2.48 12.19 -17.98
CA ARG A 249 3.26 11.12 -18.65
C ARG A 249 4.25 10.44 -17.69
N THR A 250 4.90 11.20 -16.81
CA THR A 250 5.81 10.63 -15.81
C THR A 250 5.08 9.72 -14.83
N LEU A 251 3.89 10.13 -14.35
CA LEU A 251 3.05 9.29 -13.49
C LEU A 251 2.64 7.99 -14.18
N PHE A 252 2.25 8.05 -15.46
CA PHE A 252 1.87 6.85 -16.22
C PHE A 252 3.06 5.95 -16.58
N LYS A 253 4.25 6.51 -16.81
CA LYS A 253 5.49 5.73 -17.00
C LYS A 253 5.96 5.05 -15.72
N ALA A 254 5.66 5.61 -14.56
CA ALA A 254 5.97 5.03 -13.26
C ALA A 254 5.12 3.78 -12.92
N LEU A 255 4.08 3.49 -13.72
CA LEU A 255 3.29 2.28 -13.53
C LEU A 255 4.15 1.02 -13.71
N PRO A 256 4.13 0.14 -12.73
CA PRO A 256 4.74 -1.16 -12.91
C PRO A 256 3.99 -1.95 -13.99
N ARG A 257 4.75 -2.55 -14.91
CA ARG A 257 4.21 -3.45 -15.95
C ARG A 257 4.82 -4.82 -15.77
N LEU A 258 4.02 -5.84 -15.97
CA LEU A 258 4.55 -7.20 -16.08
C LEU A 258 5.26 -7.36 -17.43
N ASP A 259 6.45 -7.92 -17.38
CA ASP A 259 7.28 -8.20 -18.57
C ASP A 259 7.58 -9.69 -18.62
N THR A 260 6.97 -10.39 -19.58
CA THR A 260 7.14 -11.83 -19.77
C THR A 260 8.51 -12.21 -20.33
N ASP A 261 9.27 -11.25 -20.84
CA ASP A 261 10.59 -11.48 -21.46
C ASP A 261 11.76 -10.96 -20.63
N ARG A 262 11.45 -10.48 -19.42
CA ARG A 262 12.47 -9.93 -18.51
C ARG A 262 13.53 -10.96 -18.17
N ALA A 263 14.79 -10.61 -18.39
CA ALA A 263 15.92 -11.41 -17.93
C ALA A 263 16.00 -11.40 -16.38
N PRO A 264 16.45 -12.50 -15.74
CA PRO A 264 16.73 -12.52 -14.31
C PRO A 264 17.64 -11.39 -13.88
N VAL A 265 17.30 -10.69 -12.80
CA VAL A 265 18.06 -9.50 -12.34
C VAL A 265 19.23 -9.89 -11.44
N GLY A 266 19.23 -11.08 -10.85
CA GLY A 266 20.24 -11.54 -9.92
C GLY A 266 21.52 -12.04 -10.57
N ARG A 267 22.64 -11.98 -9.82
CA ARG A 267 23.80 -12.80 -10.15
C ARG A 267 23.37 -14.26 -10.14
N ALA A 268 23.84 -15.03 -11.13
CA ALA A 268 23.63 -16.48 -11.12
C ALA A 268 23.94 -17.02 -9.73
N ALA A 269 22.97 -17.70 -9.10
CA ALA A 269 23.11 -18.28 -7.79
C ALA A 269 24.39 -19.14 -7.73
N ARG A 270 25.36 -18.73 -6.92
CA ARG A 270 26.68 -19.36 -6.86
C ARG A 270 26.90 -20.01 -5.49
N GLY A 271 27.59 -21.14 -5.48
CA GLY A 271 28.10 -21.74 -4.25
C GLY A 271 27.06 -22.57 -3.47
N GLN A 272 27.35 -22.72 -2.18
CA GLN A 272 26.50 -23.50 -1.25
C GLN A 272 25.19 -22.78 -0.96
N PRO A 273 24.12 -23.51 -0.56
CA PRO A 273 22.88 -22.90 -0.12
C PRO A 273 23.10 -22.02 1.12
N LEU A 274 22.56 -20.79 1.10
CA LEU A 274 22.49 -19.91 2.27
C LEU A 274 21.38 -20.36 3.23
N LEU A 275 20.22 -20.73 2.67
CA LEU A 275 19.06 -21.20 3.40
C LEU A 275 18.62 -22.54 2.82
N GLN A 276 18.45 -23.54 3.69
CA GLN A 276 17.91 -24.86 3.35
C GLN A 276 16.71 -25.15 4.24
N VAL A 277 15.61 -25.52 3.61
CA VAL A 277 14.36 -25.85 4.27
C VAL A 277 14.01 -27.30 3.91
N HIS A 278 13.82 -28.14 4.92
CA HIS A 278 13.57 -29.58 4.76
C HIS A 278 12.28 -29.96 5.46
N GLY A 279 11.29 -30.42 4.71
CA GLY A 279 10.05 -30.98 5.22
C GLY A 279 9.30 -30.04 6.18
N LEU A 280 9.32 -28.72 5.93
CA LEU A 280 8.79 -27.71 6.84
C LEU A 280 7.27 -27.63 6.78
N ASP A 281 6.63 -27.78 7.93
CA ASP A 281 5.23 -27.43 8.15
C ASP A 281 5.14 -26.07 8.86
N PHE A 282 4.09 -25.30 8.61
CA PHE A 282 3.87 -23.97 9.21
C PHE A 282 2.39 -23.73 9.53
N HIS A 283 2.07 -22.70 10.30
CA HIS A 283 0.71 -22.38 10.73
C HIS A 283 0.14 -21.17 9.94
N PRO A 284 -0.63 -21.40 8.84
CA PRO A 284 -1.37 -20.33 8.19
C PRO A 284 -2.46 -19.76 9.13
N PRO A 285 -2.74 -18.44 9.07
CA PRO A 285 -3.71 -17.82 9.98
C PRO A 285 -5.16 -18.28 9.79
N THR A 286 -5.50 -18.71 8.57
CA THR A 286 -6.88 -19.03 8.14
C THR A 286 -7.13 -20.51 7.97
N ALA A 287 -6.09 -21.33 8.07
CA ALA A 287 -6.17 -22.78 7.89
C ALA A 287 -5.50 -23.51 9.04
N GLY A 288 -5.77 -24.81 9.19
CA GLY A 288 -5.00 -25.66 10.08
C GLY A 288 -3.51 -25.73 9.69
N PRO A 289 -2.67 -26.41 10.51
CA PRO A 289 -1.24 -26.55 10.19
C PRO A 289 -1.05 -27.06 8.76
N SER A 290 -0.20 -26.41 7.99
CA SER A 290 0.24 -26.92 6.70
C SER A 290 0.93 -28.26 6.94
N ARG A 291 0.60 -29.26 6.15
CA ARG A 291 1.22 -30.61 6.18
C ARG A 291 1.93 -30.91 4.87
N GLU A 292 2.35 -29.90 4.14
CA GLU A 292 2.98 -30.09 2.83
C GLU A 292 4.42 -30.58 2.92
N GLY A 293 5.06 -30.44 4.09
CA GLY A 293 6.46 -30.82 4.23
C GLY A 293 7.36 -30.07 3.24
N LEU A 294 7.23 -28.75 3.17
CA LEU A 294 7.85 -27.92 2.14
C LEU A 294 9.38 -28.05 2.18
N THR A 295 9.97 -28.32 1.01
CA THR A 295 11.43 -28.43 0.86
C THR A 295 11.91 -27.53 -0.27
N PHE A 296 12.88 -26.65 0.02
CA PHE A 296 13.52 -25.76 -0.96
C PHE A 296 14.86 -25.24 -0.45
N GLU A 297 15.62 -24.65 -1.36
CA GLU A 297 16.89 -24.00 -1.06
C GLU A 297 16.89 -22.57 -1.61
N LEU A 298 17.54 -21.64 -0.89
CA LEU A 298 17.88 -20.32 -1.36
C LEU A 298 19.40 -20.15 -1.31
N ARG A 299 20.02 -19.96 -2.46
CA ARG A 299 21.47 -19.83 -2.57
C ARG A 299 21.91 -18.39 -2.32
N TRP A 300 23.19 -18.17 -2.11
CA TRP A 300 23.79 -16.86 -2.03
C TRP A 300 23.47 -16.04 -3.28
N GLY A 301 22.95 -14.81 -3.07
CA GLY A 301 22.56 -13.90 -4.15
C GLY A 301 21.29 -14.30 -4.90
N ALA A 302 20.70 -15.44 -4.59
CA ALA A 302 19.41 -15.85 -5.16
C ALA A 302 18.25 -15.08 -4.51
N SER A 303 17.10 -15.09 -5.20
CA SER A 303 15.91 -14.40 -4.73
C SER A 303 14.66 -15.24 -4.96
N LEU A 304 13.83 -15.31 -3.93
CA LEU A 304 12.56 -16.04 -3.93
C LEU A 304 11.42 -15.12 -3.49
N ALA A 305 10.36 -15.07 -4.28
CA ALA A 305 9.13 -14.41 -3.91
C ALA A 305 8.11 -15.40 -3.34
N LEU A 306 7.49 -15.05 -2.22
CA LEU A 306 6.32 -15.71 -1.66
C LEU A 306 5.11 -14.85 -2.02
N ILE A 307 4.33 -15.28 -3.01
CA ILE A 307 3.23 -14.50 -3.60
C ILE A 307 1.89 -15.08 -3.15
N GLY A 308 0.92 -14.22 -2.84
CA GLY A 308 -0.43 -14.65 -2.47
C GLY A 308 -1.24 -13.51 -1.83
N GLU A 309 -2.52 -13.70 -1.69
CA GLU A 309 -3.39 -12.76 -0.98
C GLU A 309 -3.09 -12.73 0.53
N GLU A 310 -3.64 -11.74 1.24
CA GLU A 310 -3.57 -11.70 2.70
C GLU A 310 -4.19 -12.97 3.29
N GLY A 311 -3.60 -13.51 4.35
CA GLY A 311 -4.07 -14.79 4.93
C GLY A 311 -3.64 -16.06 4.20
N SER A 312 -3.06 -15.99 2.99
CA SER A 312 -2.67 -17.15 2.18
C SER A 312 -1.59 -18.08 2.81
N GLY A 313 -0.95 -17.65 3.90
CA GLY A 313 0.09 -18.43 4.60
C GLY A 313 1.54 -18.04 4.26
N ARG A 314 1.76 -17.15 3.27
CA ARG A 314 3.10 -16.73 2.85
C ARG A 314 3.95 -16.13 3.98
N ARG A 315 3.35 -15.28 4.85
CA ARG A 315 4.03 -14.71 6.02
C ARG A 315 4.32 -15.74 7.10
N ALA A 316 3.40 -16.70 7.30
CA ALA A 316 3.59 -17.76 8.25
C ALA A 316 4.79 -18.65 7.88
N LEU A 317 4.92 -19.00 6.58
CA LEU A 317 6.12 -19.67 6.09
C LEU A 317 7.39 -18.85 6.35
N ALA A 318 7.41 -17.56 5.99
CA ALA A 318 8.57 -16.71 6.21
C ALA A 318 8.97 -16.63 7.69
N ARG A 319 8.01 -16.50 8.61
CA ARG A 319 8.24 -16.47 10.07
C ARG A 319 8.82 -17.80 10.57
N ALA A 320 8.31 -18.93 10.08
CA ALA A 320 8.82 -20.25 10.41
C ALA A 320 10.26 -20.46 9.89
N VAL A 321 10.53 -20.06 8.63
CA VAL A 321 11.85 -20.12 8.00
C VAL A 321 12.89 -19.26 8.73
N LEU A 322 12.47 -18.14 9.31
CA LEU A 322 13.35 -17.23 10.05
C LEU A 322 13.49 -17.61 11.55
N GLY A 323 12.83 -18.67 11.98
CA GLY A 323 12.82 -19.08 13.39
C GLY A 323 12.10 -18.08 14.30
N LEU A 324 11.25 -17.19 13.75
CA LEU A 324 10.41 -16.25 14.49
C LEU A 324 9.17 -16.94 15.08
N GLU A 325 8.74 -18.03 14.44
CA GLU A 325 7.69 -18.92 14.92
C GLU A 325 8.21 -20.36 14.86
N ARG A 326 7.84 -21.15 15.87
CA ARG A 326 8.22 -22.56 15.90
C ARG A 326 7.40 -23.33 14.87
N ALA A 327 8.09 -23.94 13.92
CA ALA A 327 7.46 -24.84 12.96
C ALA A 327 6.97 -26.12 13.67
N PRO A 328 5.77 -26.64 13.31
CA PRO A 328 5.28 -27.90 13.85
C PRO A 328 6.19 -29.09 13.51
N ARG A 329 6.79 -29.07 12.32
CA ARG A 329 7.65 -30.09 11.77
C ARG A 329 8.63 -29.49 10.76
N GLY A 330 9.75 -30.17 10.57
CA GLY A 330 10.75 -29.80 9.57
C GLY A 330 12.01 -29.21 10.18
N ARG A 331 12.95 -28.88 9.29
CA ARG A 331 14.28 -28.35 9.64
C ARG A 331 14.62 -27.16 8.76
N VAL A 332 15.21 -26.13 9.37
CA VAL A 332 15.71 -24.95 8.66
C VAL A 332 17.18 -24.76 9.01
N VAL A 333 18.03 -24.71 7.99
CA VAL A 333 19.46 -24.42 8.12
C VAL A 333 19.76 -23.09 7.43
N PHE A 334 20.33 -22.14 8.15
CA PHE A 334 20.75 -20.83 7.63
C PHE A 334 22.24 -20.64 7.86
N ASP A 335 23.00 -20.35 6.80
CA ASP A 335 24.46 -20.19 6.84
C ASP A 335 25.14 -21.35 7.59
N ALA A 336 24.81 -22.57 7.21
CA ALA A 336 25.26 -23.84 7.81
C ALA A 336 24.86 -24.06 9.29
N VAL A 337 23.99 -23.23 9.86
CA VAL A 337 23.52 -23.35 11.25
C VAL A 337 22.07 -23.79 11.28
N ASP A 338 21.78 -24.86 12.03
CA ASP A 338 20.40 -25.33 12.23
C ASP A 338 19.64 -24.41 13.19
N LEU A 339 18.57 -23.79 12.70
CA LEU A 339 17.78 -22.85 13.48
C LEU A 339 16.96 -23.52 14.60
N ASN A 340 16.73 -24.84 14.52
CA ASN A 340 15.91 -25.56 15.50
C ASN A 340 16.66 -25.81 16.82
N ILE A 341 18.01 -25.74 16.82
CA ILE A 341 18.89 -26.03 17.98
C ILE A 341 19.66 -24.82 18.50
N LEU A 342 19.19 -23.60 18.17
CA LEU A 342 19.90 -22.37 18.52
C LEU A 342 19.84 -22.02 20.00
N SER A 343 21.01 -21.74 20.59
CA SER A 343 21.10 -20.97 21.84
C SER A 343 20.73 -19.49 21.60
N GLN A 344 20.36 -18.77 22.66
CA GLN A 344 20.06 -17.33 22.57
C GLN A 344 21.23 -16.51 21.97
N THR A 345 22.47 -16.86 22.31
CA THR A 345 23.68 -16.19 21.82
C THR A 345 23.91 -16.40 20.31
N MET A 346 23.70 -17.63 19.82
CA MET A 346 23.78 -17.92 18.38
C MET A 346 22.64 -17.24 17.61
N SER A 347 21.45 -17.20 18.19
CA SER A 347 20.30 -16.48 17.64
C SER A 347 20.59 -14.99 17.42
N ALA A 348 21.29 -14.34 18.36
CA ALA A 348 21.71 -12.95 18.22
C ALA A 348 22.73 -12.74 17.08
N ARG A 349 23.69 -13.65 16.93
CA ARG A 349 24.68 -13.61 15.83
C ARG A 349 24.03 -13.78 14.45
N LEU A 350 23.01 -14.62 14.33
CA LEU A 350 22.29 -14.82 13.08
C LEU A 350 21.38 -13.64 12.73
N ARG A 351 20.72 -13.04 13.71
CA ARG A 351 19.85 -11.89 13.48
C ARG A 351 20.57 -10.70 12.82
N ARG A 352 21.85 -10.48 13.12
CA ARG A 352 22.63 -9.42 12.46
C ARG A 352 22.87 -9.67 10.96
N ARG A 353 22.73 -10.91 10.50
CA ARG A 353 22.92 -11.32 9.11
C ARG A 353 21.63 -11.28 8.30
N VAL A 354 20.49 -11.02 8.97
CA VAL A 354 19.17 -10.94 8.35
C VAL A 354 18.64 -9.53 8.55
N ALA A 355 18.28 -8.86 7.47
CA ALA A 355 17.63 -7.57 7.51
C ALA A 355 16.16 -7.65 7.11
N PHE A 356 15.33 -6.82 7.74
CA PHE A 356 13.90 -6.73 7.46
C PHE A 356 13.55 -5.37 6.86
N ILE A 357 12.79 -5.41 5.77
CA ILE A 357 12.14 -4.25 5.16
C ILE A 357 10.65 -4.57 5.13
N THR A 358 9.82 -3.70 5.71
CA THR A 358 8.38 -3.95 5.77
C THR A 358 7.57 -2.79 5.25
N GLY A 359 6.37 -3.07 4.71
CA GLY A 359 5.38 -2.07 4.33
C GLY A 359 4.74 -1.34 5.49
N ALA A 360 4.94 -1.80 6.73
CA ALA A 360 4.33 -1.20 7.90
C ALA A 360 5.00 0.12 8.31
N ASP A 361 4.19 1.13 8.63
CA ASP A 361 4.67 2.46 9.04
C ASP A 361 5.22 2.50 10.47
N ASP A 362 4.88 1.51 11.31
CA ASP A 362 5.27 1.38 12.70
C ASP A 362 6.58 0.58 12.91
N ALA A 363 7.26 0.21 11.82
CA ALA A 363 8.52 -0.52 11.87
C ALA A 363 9.72 0.27 12.41
N LEU A 364 9.58 1.59 12.54
CA LEU A 364 10.60 2.50 13.08
C LEU A 364 10.09 3.16 14.36
N ASP A 365 10.96 3.32 15.37
CA ASP A 365 10.62 4.09 16.57
C ASP A 365 10.46 5.58 16.20
N PRO A 366 9.25 6.17 16.36
CA PRO A 366 8.97 7.54 15.97
C PRO A 366 9.78 8.59 16.78
N ARG A 367 10.34 8.19 17.93
CA ARG A 367 11.12 9.07 18.83
C ARG A 367 12.59 9.13 18.46
N MET A 368 13.10 8.12 17.72
CA MET A 368 14.50 8.10 17.29
C MET A 368 14.75 9.18 16.23
N THR A 369 16.01 9.60 16.15
CA THR A 369 16.47 10.44 15.05
C THR A 369 16.76 9.58 13.81
N LEU A 370 16.89 10.22 12.65
CA LEU A 370 17.28 9.56 11.41
C LEU A 370 18.65 8.88 11.56
N TRP A 371 19.64 9.57 12.16
CA TRP A 371 20.95 9.00 12.41
C TRP A 371 20.91 7.82 13.38
N ASP A 372 20.25 7.96 14.53
CA ASP A 372 20.20 6.90 15.53
C ASP A 372 19.55 5.62 14.96
N THR A 373 18.55 5.78 14.11
CA THR A 373 17.88 4.65 13.44
C THR A 373 18.83 3.84 12.56
N VAL A 374 19.74 4.50 11.82
CA VAL A 374 20.71 3.83 10.96
C VAL A 374 21.92 3.32 11.76
N ASP A 375 22.34 4.05 12.81
CA ASP A 375 23.46 3.65 13.67
C ASP A 375 23.13 2.47 14.57
N GLU A 376 21.83 2.27 14.93
CA GLU A 376 21.40 1.22 15.86
C GLU A 376 21.92 -0.19 15.48
N PRO A 377 21.75 -0.71 14.26
CA PRO A 377 22.26 -2.04 13.89
C PRO A 377 23.78 -2.13 13.98
N LEU A 378 24.50 -1.06 13.65
CA LEU A 378 25.96 -1.03 13.71
C LEU A 378 26.44 -1.10 15.16
N ARG A 379 25.84 -0.29 16.05
CA ARG A 379 26.18 -0.27 17.48
C ARG A 379 25.78 -1.56 18.22
N ALA A 380 24.62 -2.12 17.85
CA ALA A 380 24.12 -3.33 18.49
C ALA A 380 24.91 -4.61 18.11
N HIS A 381 25.49 -4.64 16.91
CA HIS A 381 26.06 -5.86 16.35
C HIS A 381 27.54 -5.80 15.99
N LEU A 382 28.14 -4.62 15.93
CA LEU A 382 29.52 -4.40 15.51
C LEU A 382 30.24 -3.48 16.50
N SER A 383 31.43 -3.88 16.92
CA SER A 383 32.30 -3.04 17.77
C SER A 383 33.12 -2.10 16.88
N LEU A 384 32.44 -1.13 16.24
CA LEU A 384 33.06 -0.15 15.35
C LEU A 384 33.40 1.15 16.09
N SER A 385 34.45 1.86 15.65
CA SER A 385 34.72 3.21 16.09
C SER A 385 33.62 4.18 15.63
N HIS A 386 33.50 5.32 16.30
CA HIS A 386 32.48 6.34 15.99
C HIS A 386 32.58 6.81 14.51
N ASP A 387 33.81 7.00 14.00
CA ASP A 387 34.04 7.47 12.64
C ASP A 387 33.63 6.42 11.59
N LEU A 388 33.88 5.13 11.87
CA LEU A 388 33.43 4.04 11.00
C LEU A 388 31.90 3.93 10.97
N VAL A 389 31.23 4.07 12.13
CA VAL A 389 29.77 4.10 12.20
C VAL A 389 29.23 5.26 11.36
N ALA A 390 29.81 6.47 11.49
CA ALA A 390 29.39 7.63 10.70
C ALA A 390 29.58 7.39 9.19
N GLY A 391 30.71 6.84 8.77
CA GLY A 391 30.99 6.54 7.36
C GLY A 391 30.01 5.52 6.76
N HIS A 392 29.70 4.44 7.48
CA HIS A 392 28.70 3.44 7.04
C HIS A 392 27.29 4.03 6.96
N ARG A 393 26.90 4.83 7.97
CA ARG A 393 25.62 5.54 7.99
C ARG A 393 25.46 6.45 6.79
N ASP A 394 26.45 7.33 6.55
CA ASP A 394 26.37 8.34 5.51
C ASP A 394 26.34 7.70 4.11
N ALA A 395 27.09 6.61 3.91
CA ALA A 395 27.00 5.80 2.69
C ALA A 395 25.61 5.17 2.49
N ALA A 396 25.02 4.62 3.55
CA ALA A 396 23.67 4.03 3.48
C ALA A 396 22.61 5.09 3.19
N LEU A 397 22.66 6.26 3.85
CA LEU A 397 21.75 7.38 3.62
C LEU A 397 21.87 7.96 2.20
N THR A 398 23.09 8.06 1.68
CA THR A 398 23.35 8.49 0.30
C THR A 398 22.68 7.55 -0.69
N ARG A 399 22.82 6.24 -0.48
CA ARG A 399 22.26 5.21 -1.37
C ARG A 399 20.75 5.26 -1.49
N VAL A 400 20.04 5.62 -0.41
CA VAL A 400 18.58 5.76 -0.42
C VAL A 400 18.11 7.19 -0.71
N GLY A 401 19.00 8.13 -0.97
CA GLY A 401 18.67 9.52 -1.28
C GLY A 401 18.24 10.35 -0.07
N LEU A 402 18.76 10.04 1.13
CA LEU A 402 18.49 10.77 2.38
C LEU A 402 19.69 11.56 2.91
N ALA A 403 20.80 11.64 2.17
CA ALA A 403 22.03 12.30 2.62
C ALA A 403 21.86 13.81 2.91
N SER A 404 20.95 14.48 2.21
CA SER A 404 20.67 15.92 2.40
C SER A 404 19.75 16.23 3.58
N HIS A 405 19.19 15.22 4.24
CA HIS A 405 18.30 15.41 5.37
C HIS A 405 19.08 15.71 6.65
N ASP A 406 18.52 16.57 7.49
CA ASP A 406 19.05 16.76 8.84
C ASP A 406 18.92 15.46 9.63
N GLY A 407 20.06 14.85 9.95
CA GLY A 407 20.12 13.57 10.64
C GLY A 407 19.59 13.58 12.07
N LYS A 408 19.46 14.76 12.70
CA LYS A 408 18.87 14.94 14.03
C LYS A 408 17.33 15.00 13.99
N ARG A 409 16.75 15.04 12.80
CA ARG A 409 15.31 15.07 12.62
C ARG A 409 14.65 13.79 13.15
N ALA A 410 13.55 13.93 13.91
CA ALA A 410 12.83 12.78 14.45
C ALA A 410 12.10 12.01 13.35
N VAL A 411 12.09 10.69 13.43
CA VAL A 411 11.40 9.79 12.49
C VAL A 411 9.91 10.12 12.36
N SER A 412 9.26 10.56 13.46
CA SER A 412 7.84 10.98 13.45
C SER A 412 7.53 12.11 12.46
N THR A 413 8.53 12.93 12.11
CA THR A 413 8.37 14.10 11.21
C THR A 413 8.62 13.77 9.73
N LEU A 414 9.07 12.55 9.43
CA LEU A 414 9.36 12.12 8.07
C LEU A 414 8.07 11.76 7.30
N SER A 415 8.10 11.97 5.99
CA SER A 415 7.07 11.45 5.08
C SER A 415 7.05 9.91 5.08
N ALA A 416 5.95 9.29 4.66
CA ALA A 416 5.88 7.82 4.50
C ALA A 416 6.98 7.31 3.56
N PHE A 417 7.27 8.05 2.49
CA PHE A 417 8.35 7.72 1.56
C PHE A 417 9.73 7.78 2.21
N ASP A 418 10.05 8.83 2.97
CA ASP A 418 11.34 8.95 3.65
C ASP A 418 11.49 7.92 4.78
N LYS A 419 10.40 7.57 5.48
CA LYS A 419 10.40 6.46 6.44
C LYS A 419 10.77 5.13 5.75
N ARG A 420 10.23 4.87 4.55
CA ARG A 420 10.57 3.69 3.79
C ARG A 420 12.03 3.69 3.32
N ARG A 421 12.55 4.82 2.84
CA ARG A 421 13.98 5.01 2.54
C ARG A 421 14.84 4.73 3.77
N LEU A 422 14.44 5.25 4.93
CA LEU A 422 15.15 5.05 6.19
C LEU A 422 15.15 3.58 6.64
N GLN A 423 14.04 2.85 6.47
CA GLN A 423 14.00 1.41 6.72
C GLN A 423 15.00 0.65 5.83
N VAL A 424 15.09 1.00 4.55
CA VAL A 424 16.05 0.40 3.63
C VAL A 424 17.48 0.76 4.03
N ALA A 425 17.78 2.02 4.37
CA ALA A 425 19.10 2.42 4.86
C ALA A 425 19.51 1.62 6.10
N ARG A 426 18.60 1.48 7.08
CA ARG A 426 18.81 0.66 8.29
C ARG A 426 19.04 -0.82 7.96
N ALA A 427 18.36 -1.35 6.94
CA ALA A 427 18.50 -2.74 6.52
C ALA A 427 19.85 -3.01 5.84
N ILE A 428 20.32 -2.10 4.99
CA ILE A 428 21.53 -2.30 4.19
C ILE A 428 22.83 -1.96 4.93
N VAL A 429 22.79 -1.11 5.94
CA VAL A 429 23.98 -0.61 6.64
C VAL A 429 24.81 -1.72 7.29
N GLY A 430 24.17 -2.81 7.74
CA GLY A 430 24.81 -3.96 8.36
C GLY A 430 25.37 -4.99 7.38
N ALA A 431 25.31 -4.76 6.06
CA ALA A 431 25.70 -5.71 5.01
C ALA A 431 25.10 -7.13 5.24
N PRO A 432 23.77 -7.29 5.26
CA PRO A 432 23.11 -8.54 5.57
C PRO A 432 23.39 -9.61 4.49
N LEU A 433 23.29 -10.87 4.88
CA LEU A 433 23.34 -12.02 3.96
C LEU A 433 21.98 -12.32 3.33
N LEU A 434 20.91 -12.06 4.08
CA LEU A 434 19.52 -12.25 3.67
C LEU A 434 18.72 -10.98 3.95
N VAL A 435 18.00 -10.50 2.96
CA VAL A 435 17.00 -9.43 3.09
C VAL A 435 15.62 -10.05 2.99
N VAL A 436 14.81 -9.85 4.01
CA VAL A 436 13.38 -10.22 4.01
C VAL A 436 12.59 -8.95 3.75
N ALA A 437 11.92 -8.88 2.61
CA ALA A 437 11.14 -7.74 2.17
C ALA A 437 9.64 -8.10 2.19
N ASP A 438 8.93 -7.70 3.27
CA ASP A 438 7.49 -7.95 3.42
C ASP A 438 6.69 -6.75 2.95
N GLU A 439 6.07 -6.88 1.79
CA GLU A 439 5.30 -5.84 1.11
C GLU A 439 6.07 -4.50 1.02
N PRO A 440 7.31 -4.50 0.53
CA PRO A 440 8.24 -3.37 0.69
C PRO A 440 7.78 -2.06 0.03
N LEU A 441 6.84 -2.12 -0.92
CA LEU A 441 6.34 -0.96 -1.67
C LEU A 441 4.90 -0.59 -1.30
N ARG A 442 4.26 -1.30 -0.36
CA ARG A 442 2.88 -1.05 0.07
C ARG A 442 2.74 0.35 0.69
N GLY A 443 1.62 1.02 0.41
CA GLY A 443 1.32 2.35 0.96
C GLY A 443 2.04 3.51 0.27
N LEU A 444 2.96 3.25 -0.65
CA LEU A 444 3.65 4.28 -1.44
C LEU A 444 2.86 4.64 -2.70
N ASP A 445 2.94 5.91 -3.13
CA ASP A 445 2.44 6.32 -4.44
C ASP A 445 3.29 5.72 -5.59
N ALA A 446 2.79 5.78 -6.82
CA ALA A 446 3.41 5.16 -7.98
C ALA A 446 4.86 5.64 -8.23
N PHE A 447 5.14 6.92 -7.97
CA PHE A 447 6.47 7.49 -8.15
C PHE A 447 7.44 7.01 -7.06
N ALA A 448 7.02 7.05 -5.80
CA ALA A 448 7.79 6.53 -4.67
C ALA A 448 8.07 5.04 -4.82
N GLN A 449 7.09 4.25 -5.30
CA GLN A 449 7.27 2.83 -5.61
C GLN A 449 8.36 2.61 -6.67
N THR A 450 8.40 3.44 -7.72
CA THR A 450 9.41 3.31 -8.78
C THR A 450 10.80 3.54 -8.23
N ILE A 451 11.02 4.63 -7.48
CA ILE A 451 12.32 4.92 -6.86
C ILE A 451 12.74 3.82 -5.89
N MET A 452 11.84 3.35 -5.02
CA MET A 452 12.17 2.29 -4.07
C MET A 452 12.46 0.96 -4.76
N ARG A 453 11.79 0.66 -5.86
CA ARG A 453 12.07 -0.52 -6.69
C ARG A 453 13.48 -0.45 -7.28
N GLU A 454 13.88 0.69 -7.82
CA GLU A 454 15.23 0.92 -8.34
C GLU A 454 16.28 0.76 -7.25
N VAL A 455 16.10 1.38 -6.07
CA VAL A 455 17.01 1.27 -4.92
C VAL A 455 17.17 -0.19 -4.48
N LEU A 456 16.07 -0.96 -4.35
CA LEU A 456 16.13 -2.36 -3.93
C LEU A 456 16.73 -3.26 -4.99
N THR A 457 16.46 -3.02 -6.27
CA THR A 457 17.03 -3.76 -7.39
C THR A 457 18.54 -3.50 -7.51
N ASP A 458 18.97 -2.25 -7.37
CA ASP A 458 20.38 -1.86 -7.35
C ASP A 458 21.12 -2.50 -6.16
N PHE A 459 20.53 -2.45 -4.98
CA PHE A 459 21.11 -3.09 -3.80
C PHE A 459 21.30 -4.61 -4.01
N ARG A 460 20.29 -5.29 -4.55
CA ARG A 460 20.37 -6.71 -4.88
C ARG A 460 21.49 -7.00 -5.89
N ALA A 461 21.60 -6.20 -6.95
CA ALA A 461 22.56 -6.43 -8.02
C ALA A 461 24.02 -6.22 -7.58
N HIS A 462 24.29 -5.21 -6.75
CA HIS A 462 25.66 -4.80 -6.42
C HIS A 462 26.22 -5.43 -5.15
N GLN A 463 25.42 -5.67 -4.12
CA GLN A 463 25.90 -6.24 -2.84
C GLN A 463 25.64 -7.74 -2.70
N GLY A 464 24.71 -8.28 -3.51
CA GLY A 464 24.49 -9.71 -3.64
C GLY A 464 23.92 -10.44 -2.41
N PRO A 465 23.15 -9.80 -1.47
CA PRO A 465 22.44 -10.58 -0.48
C PRO A 465 21.38 -11.46 -1.15
N ALA A 466 21.02 -12.55 -0.50
CA ALA A 466 19.83 -13.28 -0.90
C ALA A 466 18.57 -12.48 -0.54
N PHE A 467 17.52 -12.58 -1.35
CA PHE A 467 16.24 -11.91 -1.10
C PHE A 467 15.11 -12.91 -0.89
N LEU A 468 14.35 -12.73 0.17
CA LEU A 468 13.05 -13.37 0.39
C LEU A 468 11.98 -12.28 0.35
N VAL A 469 11.23 -12.22 -0.74
CA VAL A 469 10.21 -11.19 -0.98
C VAL A 469 8.84 -11.75 -0.66
N ILE A 470 8.08 -11.09 0.20
CA ILE A 470 6.72 -11.47 0.55
C ILE A 470 5.80 -10.40 -0.02
N THR A 471 4.93 -10.76 -0.97
CA THR A 471 4.07 -9.78 -1.62
C THR A 471 2.80 -10.39 -2.20
N SER A 472 1.76 -9.58 -2.36
CA SER A 472 0.58 -9.90 -3.15
C SER A 472 0.63 -9.35 -4.59
N ASP A 473 1.71 -8.62 -4.91
CA ASP A 473 1.87 -7.90 -6.18
C ASP A 473 2.94 -8.58 -7.05
N PHE A 474 2.51 -9.17 -8.17
CA PHE A 474 3.43 -9.79 -9.14
C PHE A 474 4.44 -8.81 -9.75
N THR A 475 4.11 -7.51 -9.82
CA THR A 475 5.06 -6.52 -10.34
C THR A 475 6.22 -6.28 -9.37
N VAL A 476 5.94 -6.33 -8.07
CA VAL A 476 6.96 -6.27 -7.01
C VAL A 476 7.78 -7.56 -6.99
N ALA A 477 7.11 -8.71 -7.07
CA ALA A 477 7.78 -10.00 -7.12
C ALA A 477 8.75 -10.08 -8.31
N GLN A 478 8.29 -9.76 -9.52
CA GLN A 478 9.12 -9.76 -10.72
C GLN A 478 10.30 -8.77 -10.66
N ALA A 479 10.12 -7.64 -9.98
CA ALA A 479 11.19 -6.66 -9.83
C ALA A 479 12.31 -7.14 -8.91
N LEU A 480 11.97 -7.87 -7.85
CA LEU A 480 12.87 -8.17 -6.74
C LEU A 480 13.26 -9.64 -6.61
N ALA A 481 12.62 -10.55 -7.36
CA ALA A 481 12.92 -11.99 -7.29
C ALA A 481 12.98 -12.64 -8.68
N ASP A 482 13.67 -13.78 -8.76
CA ASP A 482 13.79 -14.57 -9.98
C ASP A 482 12.83 -15.77 -9.95
N ASP A 483 12.67 -16.39 -8.79
CA ASP A 483 11.77 -17.52 -8.54
C ASP A 483 10.60 -17.12 -7.64
N ALA A 484 9.49 -17.82 -7.74
CA ALA A 484 8.34 -17.61 -6.89
C ALA A 484 7.66 -18.90 -6.43
N PHE A 485 7.05 -18.80 -5.24
CA PHE A 485 6.02 -19.70 -4.75
C PHE A 485 4.71 -18.93 -4.62
N VAL A 486 3.65 -19.41 -5.26
CA VAL A 486 2.31 -18.83 -5.17
C VAL A 486 1.51 -19.60 -4.13
N PHE A 487 0.94 -18.85 -3.19
CA PHE A 487 0.20 -19.37 -2.04
C PHE A 487 -1.30 -19.15 -2.17
N ARG A 488 -2.07 -20.18 -1.82
CA ARG A 488 -3.50 -20.12 -1.58
C ARG A 488 -3.87 -21.06 -0.42
N ASP A 489 -4.64 -20.59 0.55
CA ASP A 489 -5.19 -21.36 1.66
C ASP A 489 -4.14 -22.21 2.40
N GLY A 490 -2.96 -21.65 2.64
CA GLY A 490 -1.85 -22.31 3.32
C GLY A 490 -1.05 -23.29 2.49
N LYS A 491 -1.29 -23.37 1.18
CA LYS A 491 -0.61 -24.30 0.26
C LYS A 491 0.15 -23.55 -0.83
N VAL A 492 1.23 -24.16 -1.30
CA VAL A 492 1.93 -23.70 -2.52
C VAL A 492 1.23 -24.31 -3.72
N VAL A 493 0.50 -23.49 -4.48
CA VAL A 493 -0.28 -23.94 -5.66
C VAL A 493 0.52 -23.88 -6.95
N GLU A 494 1.56 -23.05 -6.99
CA GLU A 494 2.45 -22.94 -8.15
C GLU A 494 3.85 -22.52 -7.70
N ARG A 495 4.91 -22.99 -8.38
CA ARG A 495 6.31 -22.64 -8.09
C ARG A 495 7.18 -22.71 -9.33
N GLY A 496 8.20 -21.87 -9.40
CA GLY A 496 9.20 -21.85 -10.47
C GLY A 496 9.70 -20.43 -10.78
N PRO A 497 10.42 -20.26 -11.90
CA PRO A 497 10.81 -18.94 -12.38
C PRO A 497 9.59 -18.06 -12.62
N ILE A 498 9.64 -16.81 -12.15
CA ILE A 498 8.51 -15.87 -12.24
C ILE A 498 8.07 -15.66 -13.69
N VAL A 499 9.02 -15.59 -14.61
CA VAL A 499 8.74 -15.40 -16.03
C VAL A 499 7.90 -16.56 -16.61
N ASP A 500 8.20 -17.79 -16.20
CA ASP A 500 7.45 -18.97 -16.67
C ASP A 500 6.03 -19.00 -16.09
N ILE A 501 5.87 -18.63 -14.81
CA ILE A 501 4.56 -18.49 -14.16
C ILE A 501 3.73 -17.40 -14.87
N LEU A 502 4.33 -16.27 -15.23
CA LEU A 502 3.64 -15.18 -15.93
C LEU A 502 3.22 -15.56 -17.35
N ARG A 503 4.05 -16.36 -18.08
CA ARG A 503 3.74 -16.82 -19.44
C ARG A 503 2.62 -17.86 -19.47
N ALA A 504 2.60 -18.75 -18.50
CA ALA A 504 1.67 -19.89 -18.48
C ALA A 504 1.17 -20.20 -17.05
N PRO A 505 0.36 -19.31 -16.44
CA PRO A 505 -0.17 -19.52 -15.10
C PRO A 505 -1.14 -20.71 -15.07
N LYS A 506 -0.86 -21.69 -14.22
CA LYS A 506 -1.60 -22.95 -14.17
C LYS A 506 -2.79 -22.89 -13.19
N ASP A 507 -2.58 -22.24 -12.03
CA ASP A 507 -3.62 -22.15 -10.99
C ASP A 507 -4.53 -20.93 -11.18
N GLY A 508 -5.79 -21.05 -10.74
CA GLY A 508 -6.77 -19.95 -10.80
C GLY A 508 -6.39 -18.76 -9.92
N ALA A 509 -5.80 -19.01 -8.75
CA ALA A 509 -5.35 -17.94 -7.86
C ALA A 509 -4.16 -17.18 -8.47
N THR A 510 -3.24 -17.88 -9.15
CA THR A 510 -2.15 -17.24 -9.90
C THR A 510 -2.69 -16.30 -10.96
N ARG A 511 -3.66 -16.77 -11.78
CA ARG A 511 -4.31 -15.93 -12.80
C ARG A 511 -4.98 -14.70 -12.19
N ALA A 512 -5.72 -14.87 -11.10
CA ALA A 512 -6.41 -13.78 -10.42
C ALA A 512 -5.42 -12.70 -9.89
N LEU A 513 -4.28 -13.12 -9.33
CA LEU A 513 -3.24 -12.19 -8.86
C LEU A 513 -2.57 -11.44 -10.02
N ILE A 514 -2.32 -12.09 -11.16
CA ILE A 514 -1.79 -11.46 -12.38
C ILE A 514 -2.79 -10.44 -12.93
N GLU A 515 -4.06 -10.83 -13.06
CA GLU A 515 -5.14 -9.94 -13.53
C GLU A 515 -5.34 -8.73 -12.62
N ALA A 516 -5.13 -8.90 -11.31
CA ALA A 516 -5.27 -7.81 -10.35
C ALA A 516 -4.30 -6.64 -10.61
N VAL A 517 -3.09 -6.93 -11.07
CA VAL A 517 -2.07 -5.92 -11.39
C VAL A 517 -2.12 -5.48 -12.85
N THR A 518 -2.83 -6.23 -13.72
CA THR A 518 -3.01 -5.87 -15.11
C THR A 518 -4.12 -4.84 -15.24
N LEU A 519 -3.82 -3.69 -15.82
CA LEU A 519 -4.79 -2.62 -16.01
C LEU A 519 -5.46 -2.74 -17.38
N PRO A 520 -6.80 -2.57 -17.49
CA PRO A 520 -7.50 -2.51 -18.76
C PRO A 520 -6.89 -1.44 -19.69
N GLY A 521 -6.60 -1.80 -20.94
CA GLY A 521 -5.97 -0.90 -21.92
C GLY A 521 -4.45 -0.77 -21.83
N LEU A 522 -3.81 -1.42 -20.82
CA LEU A 522 -2.36 -1.57 -20.72
C LEU A 522 -2.04 -3.06 -20.81
N SER A 523 -2.17 -3.66 -22.01
CA SER A 523 -1.72 -5.03 -22.25
C SER A 523 -0.25 -5.20 -21.88
N PRO A 524 0.19 -6.38 -21.39
CA PRO A 524 1.61 -6.69 -21.30
C PRO A 524 2.25 -6.33 -22.64
N SER A 525 3.37 -5.62 -22.63
CA SER A 525 4.09 -5.33 -23.85
C SER A 525 4.57 -6.67 -24.45
N LEU A 526 3.81 -7.19 -25.38
CA LEU A 526 4.40 -8.04 -26.41
C LEU A 526 5.37 -7.11 -27.14
N SER A 527 6.66 -7.25 -26.86
CA SER A 527 7.70 -6.56 -27.61
C SER A 527 7.44 -6.79 -29.09
N PRO A 528 7.41 -5.75 -29.97
CA PRO A 528 7.37 -6.03 -31.40
C PRO A 528 8.61 -6.87 -31.72
N SER A 529 8.38 -8.05 -32.30
CA SER A 529 9.42 -8.87 -32.89
C SER A 529 10.32 -7.96 -33.73
N PRO A 530 11.66 -8.02 -33.61
CA PRO A 530 12.50 -7.26 -34.50
C PRO A 530 12.20 -7.74 -35.91
N ALA A 531 11.59 -6.84 -36.69
CA ALA A 531 11.40 -7.07 -38.12
C ALA A 531 12.77 -7.34 -38.73
N SER A 532 12.90 -8.52 -39.28
CA SER A 532 14.00 -8.92 -40.17
C SER A 532 14.24 -7.85 -41.23
N VAL A 533 15.41 -7.22 -41.19
CA VAL A 533 16.08 -6.59 -42.33
C VAL A 533 17.38 -7.32 -42.58
#